data_86ecfb74aedcb42f8e2c288db8d0b5f1
#
_entry.id   86ecfb74aedcb42f8e2c288db8d0b5f1
#
_cell.length_a   1.000
_cell.length_b   1.000
_cell.length_c   1.000
_cell.angle_alpha   90.00
_cell.angle_beta   90.00
_cell.angle_gamma   90.00
#
_symmetry.space_group_name_H-M   'P 1'
#
loop_
_entity.id
_entity.type
_entity.pdbx_description
1 polymer ?
#
loop_
_entity_poly.entity_id
_entity_poly.type
_entity_poly.pdbx_seq_one_letter_code
_entity_poly.pdbx_strand_id
1 'polypeptide(L)'
;MEFSKQLSRSEAKYKYIGLPKSIREELPEKDKIFKLKFKNKIYDMKINNKNCIMLTQLYSTYEFQENDSVKLISNGKSFEFMVNES
;
A
#
# COMPACT_ATOMS: atom_id res chain seq x y z
N MET A 1 -1.72 1.38 -13.69
CA MET A 1 -0.73 0.49 -13.03
C MET A 1 -1.46 -0.40 -12.04
N GLU A 2 -1.07 -1.65 -11.97
CA GLU A 2 -1.62 -2.60 -11.01
C GLU A 2 -0.48 -3.42 -10.45
N PHE A 3 -0.40 -3.52 -9.14
CA PHE A 3 0.67 -4.24 -8.47
C PHE A 3 0.08 -5.12 -7.37
N SER A 4 0.41 -6.41 -7.40
CA SER A 4 -0.10 -7.38 -6.43
C SER A 4 1.06 -8.10 -5.76
N LYS A 5 0.89 -8.44 -4.49
CA LYS A 5 1.85 -9.28 -3.79
C LYS A 5 1.20 -9.89 -2.55
N GLN A 6 1.86 -10.89 -2.00
CA GLN A 6 1.51 -11.41 -0.68
C GLN A 6 2.39 -10.73 0.35
N LEU A 7 1.81 -10.33 1.47
CA LEU A 7 2.57 -9.70 2.53
C LEU A 7 3.53 -10.70 3.16
N SER A 8 4.77 -10.28 3.33
CA SER A 8 5.76 -11.08 4.04
C SER A 8 5.51 -10.96 5.54
N ARG A 9 6.20 -11.81 6.31
CA ARG A 9 6.13 -11.78 7.75
C ARG A 9 6.53 -10.42 8.31
N SER A 10 7.62 -9.85 7.76
CA SER A 10 8.10 -8.54 8.19
C SER A 10 7.12 -7.43 7.87
N GLU A 11 6.52 -7.49 6.68
CA GLU A 11 5.54 -6.48 6.27
C GLU A 11 4.32 -6.49 7.18
N ALA A 12 3.82 -7.67 7.52
CA ALA A 12 2.69 -7.77 8.43
C ALA A 12 3.04 -7.33 9.84
N LYS A 13 4.25 -7.69 10.30
CA LYS A 13 4.71 -7.37 11.65
C LYS A 13 4.95 -5.87 11.82
N TYR A 14 5.60 -5.23 10.85
CA TYR A 14 5.99 -3.83 10.96
C TYR A 14 5.02 -2.88 10.24
N LYS A 15 3.95 -3.42 9.69
CA LYS A 15 2.84 -2.64 9.12
C LYS A 15 3.26 -1.76 7.95
N TYR A 16 3.90 -2.39 6.96
CA TYR A 16 4.29 -1.68 5.75
C TYR A 16 4.16 -2.59 4.53
N ILE A 17 4.21 -1.98 3.34
CA ILE A 17 4.33 -2.71 2.08
C ILE A 17 5.53 -2.15 1.33
N GLY A 18 6.46 -3.04 0.95
CA GLY A 18 7.61 -2.68 0.15
C GLY A 18 7.24 -2.58 -1.31
N LEU A 19 7.77 -1.57 -2.01
CA LEU A 19 7.46 -1.31 -3.41
C LEU A 19 8.67 -1.64 -4.27
N PRO A 20 8.49 -2.41 -5.36
CA PRO A 20 9.61 -2.71 -6.26
C PRO A 20 9.95 -1.49 -7.10
N LYS A 21 11.21 -1.43 -7.54
CA LYS A 21 11.67 -0.33 -8.37
C LYS A 21 10.91 -0.23 -9.69
N SER A 22 10.42 -1.36 -10.19
CA SER A 22 9.73 -1.42 -11.48
C SER A 22 8.47 -0.56 -11.54
N ILE A 23 7.83 -0.28 -10.40
CA ILE A 23 6.61 0.53 -10.39
C ILE A 23 6.82 1.92 -9.83
N ARG A 24 8.06 2.26 -9.43
CA ARG A 24 8.33 3.55 -8.78
C ARG A 24 7.99 4.76 -9.65
N GLU A 25 8.21 4.65 -10.96
CA GLU A 25 7.94 5.74 -11.87
C GLU A 25 6.45 6.03 -12.03
N GLU A 26 5.60 5.06 -11.72
CA GLU A 26 4.16 5.20 -11.81
C GLU A 26 3.53 5.68 -10.50
N LEU A 27 4.35 5.89 -9.48
CA LEU A 27 3.90 6.30 -8.16
C LEU A 27 4.40 7.71 -7.85
N PRO A 28 3.78 8.40 -6.88
CA PRO A 28 4.24 9.71 -6.47
C PRO A 28 5.67 9.67 -5.95
N GLU A 29 6.33 10.82 -5.98
CA GLU A 29 7.67 10.93 -5.42
C GLU A 29 7.65 10.70 -3.92
N LYS A 30 8.82 10.33 -3.38
CA LYS A 30 8.97 10.12 -1.94
C LYS A 30 8.55 11.37 -1.17
N ASP A 31 7.92 11.15 -0.03
CA ASP A 31 7.47 12.18 0.89
C ASP A 31 6.40 13.12 0.35
N LYS A 32 5.86 12.85 -0.83
CA LYS A 32 4.70 13.58 -1.34
C LYS A 32 3.43 12.85 -0.90
N ILE A 33 2.51 13.61 -0.32
CA ILE A 33 1.23 13.04 0.15
C ILE A 33 0.34 12.77 -1.05
N PHE A 34 -0.26 11.58 -1.09
CA PHE A 34 -1.24 11.21 -2.10
C PHE A 34 -2.43 10.54 -1.43
N LYS A 35 -3.56 10.52 -2.13
CA LYS A 35 -4.78 9.92 -1.61
C LYS A 35 -4.85 8.46 -1.99
N LEU A 36 -5.14 7.62 -1.00
CA LEU A 36 -5.29 6.18 -1.20
C LEU A 36 -6.64 5.75 -0.66
N LYS A 37 -7.43 5.09 -1.50
CA LYS A 37 -8.72 4.54 -1.09
C LYS A 37 -8.56 3.13 -0.59
N PHE A 38 -9.12 2.84 0.59
CA PHE A 38 -9.11 1.50 1.16
C PHE A 38 -10.44 1.27 1.88
N LYS A 39 -11.19 0.25 1.45
CA LYS A 39 -12.49 -0.13 2.03
C LYS A 39 -13.42 1.08 2.20
N ASN A 40 -13.59 1.84 1.12
CA ASN A 40 -14.47 3.01 1.04
C ASN A 40 -14.04 4.22 1.89
N LYS A 41 -12.81 4.21 2.40
CA LYS A 41 -12.24 5.36 3.10
C LYS A 41 -11.02 5.85 2.34
N ILE A 42 -10.77 7.15 2.41
CA ILE A 42 -9.61 7.77 1.76
C ILE A 42 -8.61 8.19 2.81
N TYR A 43 -7.37 7.80 2.60
CA TYR A 43 -6.28 8.07 3.52
C TYR A 43 -5.20 8.90 2.84
N ASP A 44 -4.56 9.78 3.59
CA ASP A 44 -3.38 10.49 3.13
C ASP A 44 -2.17 9.59 3.38
N MET A 45 -1.48 9.24 2.32
CA MET A 45 -0.34 8.33 2.40
C MET A 45 0.87 8.95 1.72
N LYS A 46 2.05 8.42 2.02
CA LYS A 46 3.28 8.83 1.34
C LYS A 46 4.24 7.66 1.31
N ILE A 47 5.19 7.72 0.36
CA ILE A 47 6.23 6.71 0.22
C ILE A 47 7.45 7.20 0.97
N ASN A 48 7.99 6.36 1.86
CA ASN A 48 9.14 6.76 2.68
C ASN A 48 10.47 6.53 1.95
N ASN A 49 11.57 6.85 2.63
CA ASN A 49 12.92 6.74 2.05
C ASN A 49 13.31 5.32 1.67
N LYS A 50 12.63 4.33 2.22
CA LYS A 50 12.91 2.92 1.95
C LYS A 50 12.03 2.34 0.86
N ASN A 51 11.33 3.20 0.11
CA ASN A 51 10.37 2.79 -0.93
C ASN A 51 9.23 1.93 -0.36
N CYS A 52 8.75 2.29 0.81
CA CYS A 52 7.67 1.58 1.47
C CYS A 52 6.51 2.52 1.75
N ILE A 53 5.30 1.97 1.72
CA ILE A 53 4.11 2.66 2.20
C ILE A 53 3.78 2.07 3.56
N MET A 54 3.69 2.92 4.59
CA MET A 54 3.31 2.45 5.92
C MET A 54 1.81 2.23 5.97
N LEU A 55 1.40 1.06 6.43
CA LEU A 55 -0.02 0.68 6.46
C LEU A 55 -0.67 0.93 7.82
N THR A 56 0.02 1.61 8.72
CA THR A 56 -0.44 1.78 10.10
C THR A 56 -1.86 2.33 10.18
N GLN A 57 -2.18 3.33 9.36
CA GLN A 57 -3.52 3.92 9.37
C GLN A 57 -4.59 2.93 8.93
N LEU A 58 -4.25 2.03 8.02
CA LEU A 58 -5.21 1.07 7.49
C LEU A 58 -5.55 -0.03 8.51
N TYR A 59 -4.68 -0.24 9.48
CA TYR A 59 -4.92 -1.26 10.51
C TYR A 59 -6.11 -0.92 11.42
N SER A 60 -6.57 0.32 11.43
CA SER A 60 -7.78 0.68 12.15
C SER A 60 -9.04 0.07 11.51
N THR A 61 -8.94 -0.28 10.22
CA THR A 61 -10.05 -0.86 9.45
C THR A 61 -9.89 -2.36 9.25
N TYR A 62 -8.65 -2.82 9.06
CA TYR A 62 -8.37 -4.22 8.78
C TYR A 62 -6.99 -4.59 9.32
N GLU A 63 -6.90 -5.71 10.03
CA GLU A 63 -5.64 -6.20 10.57
C GLU A 63 -4.97 -7.13 9.55
N PHE A 64 -3.93 -6.61 8.88
CA PHE A 64 -3.23 -7.39 7.86
C PHE A 64 -2.40 -8.51 8.48
N GLN A 65 -2.41 -9.65 7.82
CA GLN A 65 -1.71 -10.85 8.28
C GLN A 65 -0.65 -11.26 7.26
N GLU A 66 0.32 -12.05 7.71
CA GLU A 66 1.28 -12.67 6.81
C GLU A 66 0.53 -13.49 5.75
N ASN A 67 0.98 -13.39 4.50
CA ASN A 67 0.41 -14.07 3.33
C ASN A 67 -0.91 -13.49 2.83
N ASP A 68 -1.43 -12.42 3.43
CA ASP A 68 -2.56 -11.72 2.83
C ASP A 68 -2.15 -11.21 1.45
N SER A 69 -3.01 -11.44 0.46
CA SER A 69 -2.78 -10.92 -0.89
C SER A 69 -3.28 -9.49 -0.95
N VAL A 70 -2.42 -8.57 -1.35
CA VAL A 70 -2.76 -7.16 -1.46
C VAL A 70 -2.54 -6.68 -2.88
N LYS A 71 -3.27 -5.65 -3.28
CA LYS A 71 -3.19 -5.08 -4.61
C LYS A 71 -3.22 -3.57 -4.51
N LEU A 72 -2.31 -2.93 -5.24
CA LEU A 72 -2.27 -1.48 -5.36
C LEU A 72 -2.59 -1.12 -6.81
N ILE A 73 -3.61 -0.30 -7.00
CA ILE A 73 -4.07 0.09 -8.33
C ILE A 73 -3.96 1.60 -8.47
N SER A 74 -3.40 2.03 -9.58
CA SER A 74 -3.35 3.44 -9.94
C SER A 74 -4.30 3.68 -11.10
N ASN A 75 -5.18 4.65 -10.94
CA ASN A 75 -6.21 4.99 -11.92
C ASN A 75 -6.12 6.50 -12.16
N GLY A 76 -5.18 6.92 -13.02
CA GLY A 76 -4.90 8.34 -13.19
C GLY A 76 -4.26 8.91 -11.95
N LYS A 77 -4.91 9.85 -11.29
CA LYS A 77 -4.40 10.50 -10.08
C LYS A 77 -4.85 9.82 -8.80
N SER A 78 -5.68 8.79 -8.93
CA SER A 78 -6.23 8.09 -7.77
C SER A 78 -5.49 6.78 -7.54
N PHE A 79 -5.41 6.39 -6.28
CA PHE A 79 -4.82 5.11 -5.89
C PHE A 79 -5.82 4.35 -5.03
N GLU A 80 -5.86 3.04 -5.25
CA GLU A 80 -6.74 2.17 -4.47
C GLU A 80 -5.94 0.99 -3.96
N PHE A 81 -6.13 0.66 -2.68
CA PHE A 81 -5.48 -0.48 -2.05
C PHE A 81 -6.55 -1.51 -1.70
N MET A 82 -6.28 -2.76 -2.03
CA MET A 82 -7.23 -3.84 -1.80
C MET A 82 -6.54 -4.98 -1.08
N VAL A 83 -7.28 -5.68 -0.24
CA VAL A 83 -6.80 -6.89 0.41
C VAL A 83 -7.76 -8.02 0.11
N ASN A 84 -7.21 -9.17 -0.22
CA ASN A 84 -7.96 -10.39 -0.44
C ASN A 84 -7.86 -11.21 0.84
N GLU A 85 -8.93 -11.21 1.63
CA GLU A 85 -8.95 -11.94 2.88
C GLU A 85 -8.96 -13.44 2.61
N SER A 86 -8.00 -14.14 3.20
CA SER A 86 -7.91 -15.58 3.03
C SER A 86 -8.70 -16.32 4.11
#